data_1bbd44021943215f7e2cb8b8f3cc49dc
#
_entry.id   1bbd44021943215f7e2cb8b8f3cc49dc
#
_cell.length_a   1.000
_cell.length_b   1.000
_cell.length_c   1.000
_cell.angle_alpha   90.00
_cell.angle_beta   90.00
_cell.angle_gamma   90.00
#
_symmetry.space_group_name_H-M   'P 1'
#
loop_
_entity.id
_entity.type
_entity.pdbx_description
1 polymer ?
#
loop_
_entity_poly.entity_id
_entity_poly.type
_entity_poly.pdbx_seq_one_letter_code
_entity_poly.pdbx_strand_id
1 'polypeptide(L)'
;LCAEGRSEFLLGGDAQNVPLLPGELLIVPGKTLCGVQSPEGVIYTEIIAEREIIMNNAIHAGEALKLADLIAYEEGSITNMDVVHNDKMKFVLMAFDKGTGLSAHRAPGNAIITALEGKAVIGYEGKDYPLSAGESFRFDKNGLHSVTADGQFKMALLLVLE
;
A
#
# COMPACT_ATOMS: atom_id res chain seq x y z
N LEU A 1 0.25 3.09 -7.27
CA LEU A 1 0.78 1.73 -7.09
C LEU A 1 0.49 0.89 -8.34
N CYS A 2 1.53 0.39 -9.00
CA CYS A 2 1.39 -0.50 -10.15
C CYS A 2 1.05 -1.93 -9.67
N ALA A 3 -0.01 -2.50 -10.22
CA ALA A 3 -0.43 -3.87 -9.91
C ALA A 3 0.06 -4.86 -10.96
N GLU A 4 0.01 -4.50 -12.25
CA GLU A 4 0.35 -5.39 -13.35
C GLU A 4 0.84 -4.58 -14.55
N GLY A 5 1.71 -5.16 -15.37
CA GLY A 5 2.25 -4.55 -16.58
C GLY A 5 3.41 -3.60 -16.33
N ARG A 6 3.77 -2.82 -17.34
CA ARG A 6 4.82 -1.80 -17.27
C ARG A 6 4.30 -0.50 -17.87
N SER A 7 4.60 0.60 -17.23
CA SER A 7 4.27 1.92 -17.73
C SER A 7 5.43 2.90 -17.58
N GLU A 8 5.36 4.00 -18.32
CA GLU A 8 6.21 5.16 -18.17
C GLU A 8 5.34 6.36 -17.84
N PHE A 9 5.62 7.00 -16.72
CA PHE A 9 4.99 8.24 -16.31
C PHE A 9 5.81 9.42 -16.81
N LEU A 10 5.14 10.32 -17.51
CA LEU A 10 5.70 11.56 -18.03
C LEU A 10 5.41 12.67 -17.03
N LEU A 11 6.44 13.22 -16.38
CA LEU A 11 6.28 14.24 -15.34
C LEU A 11 6.81 15.60 -15.82
N GLY A 12 5.96 16.65 -15.70
CA GLY A 12 6.32 18.04 -16.00
C GLY A 12 6.41 18.37 -17.49
N GLY A 13 6.72 19.63 -17.79
CA GLY A 13 6.78 20.16 -19.17
C GLY A 13 7.98 19.67 -19.98
N ASP A 14 9.07 19.27 -19.32
CA ASP A 14 10.29 18.75 -19.94
C ASP A 14 10.35 17.20 -19.94
N ALA A 15 9.22 16.55 -19.66
CA ALA A 15 8.94 15.13 -19.76
C ALA A 15 10.05 14.23 -19.20
N GLN A 16 10.25 14.27 -17.89
CA GLN A 16 11.01 13.21 -17.23
C GLN A 16 10.19 11.92 -17.30
N ASN A 17 10.73 10.90 -17.96
CA ASN A 17 10.11 9.58 -18.02
C ASN A 17 10.49 8.77 -16.77
N VAL A 18 9.51 8.38 -15.99
CA VAL A 18 9.69 7.52 -14.82
C VAL A 18 9.03 6.18 -15.10
N PRO A 19 9.81 5.10 -15.24
CA PRO A 19 9.25 3.77 -15.39
C PRO A 19 8.57 3.36 -14.09
N LEU A 20 7.43 2.66 -14.18
CA LEU A 20 6.71 2.10 -13.05
C LEU A 20 6.41 0.62 -13.32
N LEU A 21 6.91 -0.25 -12.46
CA LEU A 21 6.79 -1.70 -12.54
C LEU A 21 5.84 -2.24 -11.45
N PRO A 22 5.35 -3.48 -11.57
CA PRO A 22 4.51 -4.10 -10.56
C PRO A 22 5.12 -4.05 -9.15
N GLY A 23 4.31 -3.66 -8.16
CA GLY A 23 4.72 -3.46 -6.77
C GLY A 23 5.38 -2.11 -6.48
N GLU A 24 5.64 -1.29 -7.49
CA GLU A 24 6.22 0.04 -7.30
C GLU A 24 5.15 1.11 -7.09
N LEU A 25 5.50 2.11 -6.30
CA LEU A 25 4.75 3.34 -6.06
C LEU A 25 5.48 4.51 -6.72
N LEU A 26 4.73 5.40 -7.33
CA LEU A 26 5.20 6.72 -7.77
C LEU A 26 4.37 7.80 -7.08
N ILE A 27 5.04 8.79 -6.52
CA ILE A 27 4.40 9.96 -5.92
C ILE A 27 4.56 11.14 -6.85
N VAL A 28 3.43 11.72 -7.22
CA VAL A 28 3.37 12.91 -8.07
C VAL A 28 2.87 14.08 -7.22
N PRO A 29 3.65 15.16 -7.07
CA PRO A 29 3.20 16.36 -6.36
C PRO A 29 1.95 16.97 -7.02
N GLY A 30 1.09 17.57 -6.20
CA GLY A 30 -0.09 18.28 -6.70
C GLY A 30 0.27 19.36 -7.72
N LYS A 31 -0.57 19.52 -8.74
CA LYS A 31 -0.37 20.46 -9.87
C LYS A 31 0.77 20.11 -10.83
N THR A 32 1.41 18.96 -10.68
CA THR A 32 2.36 18.46 -11.68
C THR A 32 1.58 17.93 -12.88
N LEU A 33 1.93 18.40 -14.08
CA LEU A 33 1.41 17.82 -15.31
C LEU A 33 1.97 16.40 -15.43
N CYS A 34 1.11 15.39 -15.52
CA CYS A 34 1.55 14.02 -15.70
C CYS A 34 0.74 13.31 -16.79
N GLY A 35 1.38 12.38 -17.46
CA GLY A 35 0.77 11.47 -18.41
C GLY A 35 1.28 10.06 -18.15
N VAL A 36 0.59 9.06 -18.67
CA VAL A 36 1.00 7.67 -18.59
C VAL A 36 1.00 7.05 -19.98
N GLN A 37 2.05 6.28 -20.28
CA GLN A 37 2.16 5.48 -21.50
C GLN A 37 2.43 4.02 -21.13
N SER A 38 1.74 3.11 -21.80
CA SER A 38 1.96 1.67 -21.66
C SER A 38 1.69 0.98 -22.99
N PRO A 39 2.73 0.52 -23.70
CA PRO A 39 2.57 -0.17 -24.99
C PRO A 39 1.83 -1.51 -24.88
N GLU A 40 1.98 -2.20 -23.75
CA GLU A 40 1.44 -3.54 -23.53
C GLU A 40 0.26 -3.56 -22.54
N GLY A 41 -0.14 -2.39 -22.05
CA GLY A 41 -1.15 -2.24 -20.99
C GLY A 41 -0.55 -2.22 -19.59
N VAL A 42 -1.26 -1.56 -18.69
CA VAL A 42 -0.91 -1.45 -17.27
C VAL A 42 -2.17 -1.42 -16.42
N ILE A 43 -2.11 -2.04 -15.24
CA ILE A 43 -3.11 -1.90 -14.19
C ILE A 43 -2.44 -1.22 -13.00
N TYR A 44 -2.98 -0.09 -12.57
CA TYR A 44 -2.46 0.62 -11.40
C TYR A 44 -3.60 1.23 -10.56
N THR A 45 -3.31 1.43 -9.28
CA THR A 45 -4.20 2.15 -8.36
C THR A 45 -3.68 3.57 -8.17
N GLU A 46 -4.55 4.55 -8.32
CA GLU A 46 -4.28 5.96 -8.05
C GLU A 46 -5.00 6.38 -6.76
N ILE A 47 -4.28 7.09 -5.89
CA ILE A 47 -4.81 7.71 -4.68
C ILE A 47 -4.57 9.20 -4.80
N ILE A 48 -5.66 9.97 -4.87
CA ILE A 48 -5.60 11.43 -4.95
C ILE A 48 -5.99 12.01 -3.59
N ALA A 49 -5.12 12.83 -3.01
CA ALA A 49 -5.39 13.54 -1.78
C ALA A 49 -5.49 15.05 -2.07
N GLU A 50 -6.64 15.64 -1.79
CA GLU A 50 -6.90 17.08 -2.03
C GLU A 50 -6.46 17.98 -0.87
N ARG A 51 -6.06 17.38 0.27
CA ARG A 51 -5.66 18.10 1.49
C ARG A 51 -4.18 17.95 1.73
N GLU A 52 -3.65 18.85 2.57
CA GLU A 52 -2.28 18.72 3.06
C GLU A 52 -2.09 17.35 3.71
N ILE A 53 -1.07 16.64 3.28
CA ILE A 53 -0.70 15.32 3.77
C ILE A 53 0.70 15.37 4.38
N ILE A 54 0.89 14.60 5.44
CA ILE A 54 2.21 14.37 6.01
C ILE A 54 2.76 13.13 5.31
N MET A 55 3.88 13.29 4.63
CA MET A 55 4.54 12.22 3.89
C MET A 55 5.84 11.83 4.57
N ASN A 56 6.17 10.54 4.52
CA ASN A 56 7.45 10.06 5.05
C ASN A 56 8.62 10.66 4.25
N ASN A 57 9.58 11.26 4.93
CA ASN A 57 10.73 11.93 4.32
C ASN A 57 11.68 10.98 3.57
N ALA A 58 11.58 9.67 3.78
CA ALA A 58 12.35 8.67 3.03
C ALA A 58 11.81 8.44 1.61
N ILE A 59 10.65 9.03 1.27
CA ILE A 59 9.99 8.85 -0.01
C ILE A 59 10.06 10.15 -0.80
N HIS A 60 10.71 10.10 -1.96
CA HIS A 60 10.91 11.28 -2.80
C HIS A 60 9.93 11.31 -3.97
N ALA A 61 9.47 12.52 -4.30
CA ALA A 61 8.59 12.71 -5.43
C ALA A 61 9.34 12.51 -6.76
N GLY A 62 8.66 11.88 -7.74
CA GLY A 62 9.22 11.65 -9.07
C GLY A 62 10.11 10.41 -9.18
N GLU A 63 10.23 9.62 -8.11
CA GLU A 63 10.98 8.36 -8.09
C GLU A 63 10.02 7.18 -7.91
N ALA A 64 10.17 6.15 -8.72
CA ALA A 64 9.48 4.89 -8.52
C ALA A 64 10.23 4.05 -7.47
N LEU A 65 9.49 3.46 -6.55
CA LEU A 65 10.04 2.66 -5.46
C LEU A 65 9.14 1.44 -5.18
N LYS A 66 9.75 0.36 -4.69
CA LYS A 66 9.00 -0.80 -4.19
C LYS A 66 8.62 -0.59 -2.74
N LEU A 67 7.32 -0.61 -2.44
CA LEU A 67 6.81 -0.46 -1.08
C LEU A 67 7.37 -1.53 -0.13
N ALA A 68 7.51 -2.75 -0.62
CA ALA A 68 8.04 -3.86 0.18
C ALA A 68 9.48 -3.63 0.66
N ASP A 69 10.30 -2.88 -0.09
CA ASP A 69 11.71 -2.62 0.24
C ASP A 69 11.87 -1.51 1.30
N LEU A 70 10.81 -0.73 1.57
CA LEU A 70 10.83 0.35 2.55
C LEU A 70 10.75 -0.13 4.00
N ILE A 71 10.32 -1.36 4.24
CA ILE A 71 10.13 -1.89 5.59
C ILE A 71 10.78 -3.27 5.72
N ALA A 72 11.53 -3.46 6.80
CA ALA A 72 12.22 -4.72 7.10
C ALA A 72 11.40 -5.59 8.04
N TYR A 73 11.60 -6.91 7.96
CA TYR A 73 11.16 -7.84 8.99
C TYR A 73 12.04 -7.69 10.23
N GLU A 74 11.44 -7.80 11.39
CA GLU A 74 12.11 -7.84 12.68
C GLU A 74 11.67 -9.12 13.41
N GLU A 75 12.64 -9.88 13.92
CA GLU A 75 12.41 -11.20 14.52
C GLU A 75 11.35 -11.14 15.64
N GLY A 76 10.34 -11.98 15.52
CA GLY A 76 9.24 -12.10 16.47
C GLY A 76 8.33 -10.87 16.58
N SER A 77 8.45 -9.91 15.67
CA SER A 77 7.77 -8.61 15.76
C SER A 77 6.92 -8.30 14.54
N ILE A 78 6.07 -7.29 14.70
CA ILE A 78 5.40 -6.59 13.61
C ILE A 78 5.99 -5.18 13.55
N THR A 79 6.60 -4.83 12.43
CA THR A 79 7.05 -3.46 12.17
C THR A 79 6.01 -2.72 11.35
N ASN A 80 5.94 -1.40 11.53
CA ASN A 80 5.08 -0.53 10.73
C ASN A 80 5.78 0.77 10.36
N MET A 81 5.36 1.37 9.24
CA MET A 81 5.86 2.65 8.77
C MET A 81 4.73 3.42 8.11
N ASP A 82 4.44 4.61 8.62
CA ASP A 82 3.54 5.54 7.96
C ASP A 82 4.19 6.06 6.66
N VAL A 83 3.53 5.85 5.54
CA VAL A 83 3.92 6.41 4.24
C VAL A 83 3.32 7.79 4.08
N VAL A 84 2.01 7.89 4.33
CA VAL A 84 1.20 9.12 4.24
C VAL A 84 0.16 9.11 5.34
N HIS A 85 -0.07 10.24 5.98
CA HIS A 85 -1.24 10.41 6.82
C HIS A 85 -1.73 11.86 6.90
N ASN A 86 -3.00 12.01 7.20
CA ASN A 86 -3.65 13.23 7.64
C ASN A 86 -4.88 12.89 8.52
N ASP A 87 -5.75 13.87 8.77
CA ASP A 87 -6.98 13.68 9.56
C ASP A 87 -8.02 12.79 8.88
N LYS A 88 -7.89 12.49 7.59
CA LYS A 88 -8.85 11.74 6.77
C LYS A 88 -8.34 10.40 6.27
N MET A 89 -7.03 10.19 6.24
CA MET A 89 -6.46 8.94 5.73
C MET A 89 -5.13 8.59 6.37
N LYS A 90 -4.86 7.28 6.38
CA LYS A 90 -3.53 6.73 6.67
C LYS A 90 -3.18 5.71 5.60
N PHE A 91 -1.95 5.80 5.11
CA PHE A 91 -1.35 4.78 4.27
C PHE A 91 -0.10 4.26 4.97
N VAL A 92 -0.15 3.01 5.41
CA VAL A 92 0.83 2.40 6.32
C VAL A 92 1.36 1.12 5.70
N LEU A 93 2.67 0.91 5.78
CA LEU A 93 3.29 -0.37 5.51
C LEU A 93 3.43 -1.17 6.80
N MET A 94 3.21 -2.47 6.72
CA MET A 94 3.40 -3.38 7.84
C MET A 94 4.16 -4.61 7.39
N ALA A 95 5.15 -5.03 8.18
CA ALA A 95 5.87 -6.28 7.98
C ALA A 95 5.69 -7.16 9.22
N PHE A 96 5.28 -8.38 8.98
CA PHE A 96 4.98 -9.39 9.98
C PHE A 96 6.03 -10.49 9.90
N ASP A 97 6.73 -10.75 10.99
CA ASP A 97 7.57 -11.95 11.04
C ASP A 97 6.72 -13.21 11.21
N LYS A 98 7.32 -14.36 10.94
CA LYS A 98 6.65 -15.64 11.04
C LYS A 98 5.99 -15.85 12.40
N GLY A 99 4.71 -16.21 12.39
CA GLY A 99 3.92 -16.48 13.58
C GLY A 99 3.40 -15.25 14.31
N THR A 100 3.59 -14.05 13.74
CA THR A 100 3.02 -12.82 14.27
C THR A 100 1.67 -12.52 13.64
N GLY A 101 0.89 -11.63 14.24
CA GLY A 101 -0.42 -11.26 13.73
C GLY A 101 -1.09 -10.17 14.56
N LEU A 102 -2.08 -9.55 13.98
CA LEU A 102 -2.98 -8.62 14.65
C LEU A 102 -4.20 -9.40 15.16
N SER A 103 -4.42 -9.37 16.46
CA SER A 103 -5.64 -9.94 17.07
C SER A 103 -6.90 -9.24 16.55
N ALA A 104 -8.05 -9.89 16.71
CA ALA A 104 -9.33 -9.35 16.26
C ALA A 104 -9.61 -7.97 16.88
N HIS A 105 -9.86 -6.99 16.03
CA HIS A 105 -10.12 -5.60 16.39
C HIS A 105 -11.03 -4.93 15.36
N ARG A 106 -11.39 -3.66 15.60
CA ARG A 106 -12.23 -2.86 14.72
C ARG A 106 -11.51 -1.56 14.34
N ALA A 107 -11.50 -1.20 13.07
CA ALA A 107 -10.95 0.07 12.61
C ALA A 107 -12.05 1.15 12.51
N PRO A 108 -11.71 2.43 12.78
CA PRO A 108 -12.69 3.53 12.78
C PRO A 108 -13.07 4.01 11.36
N GLY A 109 -12.50 3.43 10.33
CA GLY A 109 -12.73 3.79 8.93
C GLY A 109 -12.82 2.59 8.02
N ASN A 110 -13.14 2.84 6.75
CA ASN A 110 -13.04 1.83 5.71
C ASN A 110 -11.57 1.60 5.35
N ALA A 111 -11.18 0.36 5.14
CA ALA A 111 -9.80 0.02 4.84
C ALA A 111 -9.66 -0.94 3.66
N ILE A 112 -8.55 -0.80 2.95
CA ILE A 112 -8.09 -1.78 1.97
C ILE A 112 -6.67 -2.15 2.35
N ILE A 113 -6.40 -3.45 2.44
CA ILE A 113 -5.04 -3.99 2.51
C ILE A 113 -4.66 -4.59 1.18
N THR A 114 -3.40 -4.44 0.81
CA THR A 114 -2.78 -5.11 -0.34
C THR A 114 -1.58 -5.88 0.15
N ALA A 115 -1.56 -7.17 -0.09
CA ALA A 115 -0.41 -8.02 0.22
C ALA A 115 0.74 -7.68 -0.75
N LEU A 116 1.90 -7.31 -0.20
CA LEU A 116 3.11 -6.96 -0.95
C LEU A 116 4.05 -8.15 -1.10
N GLU A 117 4.20 -8.93 -0.04
CA GLU A 117 5.03 -10.13 0.02
C GLU A 117 4.40 -11.20 0.91
N GLY A 118 4.66 -12.47 0.60
CA GLY A 118 4.25 -13.60 1.42
C GLY A 118 2.75 -13.88 1.39
N LYS A 119 2.26 -14.47 2.49
CA LYS A 119 0.85 -14.87 2.66
C LYS A 119 0.37 -14.59 4.07
N ALA A 120 -0.93 -14.36 4.20
CA ALA A 120 -1.61 -14.22 5.48
C ALA A 120 -3.01 -14.81 5.43
N VAL A 121 -3.57 -15.07 6.59
CA VAL A 121 -5.00 -15.35 6.76
C VAL A 121 -5.65 -14.13 7.37
N ILE A 122 -6.66 -13.60 6.68
CA ILE A 122 -7.47 -12.48 7.12
C ILE A 122 -8.74 -13.04 7.77
N GLY A 123 -8.89 -12.86 9.07
CA GLY A 123 -10.18 -13.10 9.73
C GLY A 123 -11.08 -11.88 9.53
N TYR A 124 -12.30 -12.07 9.03
CA TYR A 124 -13.28 -10.99 8.86
C TYR A 124 -14.69 -11.47 9.15
N GLU A 125 -15.35 -10.84 10.13
CA GLU A 125 -16.72 -11.15 10.57
C GLU A 125 -16.94 -12.67 10.78
N GLY A 126 -15.95 -13.33 11.44
CA GLY A 126 -16.02 -14.75 11.81
C GLY A 126 -15.68 -15.74 10.70
N LYS A 127 -15.14 -15.28 9.58
CA LYS A 127 -14.66 -16.11 8.47
C LYS A 127 -13.21 -15.81 8.15
N ASP A 128 -12.50 -16.82 7.67
CA ASP A 128 -11.10 -16.74 7.27
C ASP A 128 -10.97 -16.65 5.75
N TYR A 129 -10.10 -15.75 5.32
CA TYR A 129 -9.79 -15.49 3.91
C TYR A 129 -8.28 -15.54 3.72
N PRO A 130 -7.75 -16.50 2.95
CA PRO A 130 -6.34 -16.49 2.57
C PRO A 130 -6.06 -15.30 1.66
N LEU A 131 -4.93 -14.62 1.87
CA LEU A 131 -4.47 -13.49 1.08
C LEU A 131 -2.99 -13.71 0.72
N SER A 132 -2.68 -13.64 -0.57
CA SER A 132 -1.33 -13.81 -1.11
C SER A 132 -0.82 -12.51 -1.75
N ALA A 133 0.50 -12.41 -1.91
CA ALA A 133 1.11 -11.26 -2.58
C ALA A 133 0.42 -10.92 -3.91
N GLY A 134 0.14 -9.63 -4.12
CA GLY A 134 -0.61 -9.09 -5.26
C GLY A 134 -2.13 -9.03 -5.05
N GLU A 135 -2.67 -9.70 -4.03
CA GLU A 135 -4.10 -9.66 -3.73
C GLU A 135 -4.44 -8.55 -2.73
N SER A 136 -5.70 -8.11 -2.74
CA SER A 136 -6.21 -7.09 -1.84
C SER A 136 -7.47 -7.55 -1.14
N PHE A 137 -7.70 -7.05 0.09
CA PHE A 137 -8.90 -7.31 0.87
C PHE A 137 -9.45 -6.01 1.47
N ARG A 138 -10.77 -5.84 1.43
CA ARG A 138 -11.46 -4.66 1.97
C ARG A 138 -12.10 -4.96 3.32
N PHE A 139 -11.95 -4.03 4.27
CA PHE A 139 -12.70 -3.98 5.53
C PHE A 139 -13.66 -2.79 5.53
N ASP A 140 -14.88 -3.03 5.99
CA ASP A 140 -15.82 -1.94 6.28
C ASP A 140 -15.51 -1.31 7.64
N LYS A 141 -15.85 -0.04 7.78
CA LYS A 141 -15.76 0.69 9.05
C LYS A 141 -16.40 -0.12 10.18
N ASN A 142 -15.64 -0.30 11.26
CA ASN A 142 -16.02 -1.10 12.44
C ASN A 142 -16.23 -2.62 12.17
N GLY A 143 -15.89 -3.14 10.99
CA GLY A 143 -15.85 -4.58 10.73
C GLY A 143 -14.81 -5.26 11.63
N LEU A 144 -15.19 -6.36 12.31
CA LEU A 144 -14.26 -7.13 13.15
C LEU A 144 -13.30 -7.91 12.27
N HIS A 145 -12.00 -7.65 12.43
CA HIS A 145 -10.99 -8.28 11.58
C HIS A 145 -9.70 -8.59 12.33
N SER A 146 -8.95 -9.54 11.81
CA SER A 146 -7.63 -9.96 12.27
C SER A 146 -6.71 -10.25 11.08
N VAL A 147 -5.41 -10.26 11.31
CA VAL A 147 -4.40 -10.65 10.33
C VAL A 147 -3.45 -11.64 10.99
N THR A 148 -3.27 -12.81 10.39
CA THR A 148 -2.32 -13.83 10.85
C THR A 148 -1.35 -14.16 9.73
N ALA A 149 -0.07 -13.92 9.96
CA ALA A 149 0.97 -14.18 8.97
C ALA A 149 1.20 -15.69 8.79
N ASP A 150 1.17 -16.18 7.56
CA ASP A 150 1.58 -17.53 7.18
C ASP A 150 3.01 -17.50 6.63
N GLY A 151 3.98 -17.50 7.53
CA GLY A 151 5.36 -17.16 7.25
C GLY A 151 5.64 -15.68 7.41
N GLN A 152 6.64 -15.15 6.73
CA GLN A 152 6.88 -13.70 6.65
C GLN A 152 5.90 -13.06 5.66
N PHE A 153 5.31 -11.93 6.04
CA PHE A 153 4.27 -11.26 5.28
C PHE A 153 4.42 -9.74 5.33
N LYS A 154 4.29 -9.07 4.18
CA LYS A 154 4.21 -7.61 4.13
C LYS A 154 2.91 -7.16 3.46
N MET A 155 2.33 -6.09 3.99
CA MET A 155 1.15 -5.47 3.40
C MET A 155 1.23 -3.94 3.42
N ALA A 156 0.50 -3.33 2.50
CA ALA A 156 0.14 -1.93 2.54
C ALA A 156 -1.31 -1.80 3.02
N LEU A 157 -1.56 -0.92 3.96
CA LEU A 157 -2.87 -0.59 4.51
C LEU A 157 -3.25 0.84 4.13
N LEU A 158 -4.32 1.02 3.37
CA LEU A 158 -5.00 2.30 3.20
C LEU A 158 -6.23 2.33 4.12
N LEU A 159 -6.24 3.22 5.08
CA LEU A 159 -7.36 3.49 5.99
C LEU A 159 -7.94 4.86 5.66
N VAL A 160 -9.23 4.90 5.32
CA VAL A 160 -9.98 6.13 5.07
C VAL A 160 -10.85 6.43 6.30
N LEU A 161 -10.59 7.58 6.91
CA LEU A 161 -11.30 8.09 8.08
C LEU A 161 -12.42 9.03 7.62
N GLU A 162 -13.61 8.87 8.18
CA GLU A 162 -14.78 9.73 7.91
C GLU A 162 -14.96 10.77 9.01
#